data_6efa177dda4acc40b747ab4744a90db2
#
_entry.id   6efa177dda4acc40b747ab4744a90db2
#
_cell.length_a   1.000
_cell.length_b   1.000
_cell.length_c   1.000
_cell.angle_alpha   90.00
_cell.angle_beta   90.00
_cell.angle_gamma   90.00
#
_symmetry.space_group_name_H-M   'P 1'
#
loop_
_entity.id
_entity.type
_entity.pdbx_description
1 polymer ?
#
loop_
_entity_poly.entity_id
_entity_poly.type
_entity_poly.pdbx_seq_one_letter_code
_entity_poly.pdbx_strand_id
1 'polypeptide(L)'
;TDKISYNHSHDKIVELPLKKLRRNPYQPRDYFDEEALRDLTQSISQHGVLQPIVVRETIKGYDIVVGERRFRASQLANKDSVPAIIKNLTDEEMLELAIIENLQRENLKPLEEAKSYATMMEELNLKQQDVADRLGKSRSYIANVLRLLNLPPSVKKLINEEKISSA
;
A
#
# COMPACT_ATOMS: atom_id res chain seq x y z
N THR A 1 17.20 -1.11 -10.99
CA THR A 1 15.98 -1.42 -10.39
C THR A 1 14.83 -0.60 -10.85
N ASP A 2 13.92 -1.28 -11.36
CA ASP A 2 12.79 -0.62 -11.94
C ASP A 2 11.81 -0.23 -10.87
N LYS A 3 11.91 0.98 -10.44
CA LYS A 3 10.91 1.51 -9.52
C LYS A 3 9.64 1.70 -10.29
N ILE A 4 8.57 1.20 -9.72
CA ILE A 4 7.26 1.44 -10.29
C ILE A 4 6.95 2.91 -10.09
N SER A 5 6.77 3.60 -11.20
CA SER A 5 6.56 5.04 -11.17
C SER A 5 5.09 5.37 -10.97
N TYR A 6 4.82 6.30 -10.08
CA TYR A 6 3.48 6.87 -9.93
C TYR A 6 3.33 8.16 -10.72
N ASN A 7 4.31 8.47 -11.56
CA ASN A 7 4.21 9.62 -12.44
C ASN A 7 3.24 9.28 -13.56
N HIS A 8 2.16 10.05 -13.65
CA HIS A 8 1.07 9.77 -14.58
C HIS A 8 1.10 10.65 -15.83
N SER A 9 2.19 11.37 -16.07
CA SER A 9 2.27 12.32 -17.18
C SER A 9 2.08 11.69 -18.55
N HIS A 10 2.45 10.41 -18.69
CA HIS A 10 2.34 9.68 -19.96
C HIS A 10 1.23 8.62 -19.96
N ASP A 11 0.51 8.49 -18.88
CA ASP A 11 -0.51 7.48 -18.74
C ASP A 11 -1.87 8.01 -19.14
N LYS A 12 -2.64 7.16 -19.83
CA LYS A 12 -4.00 7.51 -20.21
C LYS A 12 -4.95 7.29 -19.05
N ILE A 13 -5.75 8.30 -18.73
CA ILE A 13 -6.76 8.22 -17.69
C ILE A 13 -8.09 7.80 -18.31
N VAL A 14 -8.70 6.75 -17.75
CA VAL A 14 -10.00 6.26 -18.21
C VAL A 14 -10.98 6.22 -17.05
N GLU A 15 -12.28 6.38 -17.35
CA GLU A 15 -13.32 6.23 -16.34
C GLU A 15 -13.71 4.78 -16.25
N LEU A 16 -13.63 4.22 -15.05
CA LEU A 16 -14.00 2.82 -14.82
C LEU A 16 -15.19 2.75 -13.88
N PRO A 17 -16.17 1.86 -14.18
CA PRO A 17 -17.30 1.66 -13.28
C PRO A 17 -16.81 1.08 -11.93
N LEU A 18 -17.33 1.63 -10.84
CA LEU A 18 -16.94 1.17 -9.50
C LEU A 18 -17.21 -0.31 -9.29
N LYS A 19 -18.30 -0.81 -9.89
CA LYS A 19 -18.68 -2.21 -9.73
C LYS A 19 -17.68 -3.21 -10.35
N LYS A 20 -16.78 -2.74 -11.23
CA LYS A 20 -15.76 -3.56 -11.85
C LYS A 20 -14.45 -3.52 -11.09
N LEU A 21 -14.37 -2.70 -10.05
CA LEU A 21 -13.16 -2.52 -9.25
C LEU A 21 -13.22 -3.41 -8.02
N ARG A 22 -12.08 -4.00 -7.66
CA ARG A 22 -11.95 -4.83 -6.48
C ARG A 22 -10.80 -4.33 -5.62
N ARG A 23 -10.91 -4.55 -4.33
CA ARG A 23 -9.87 -4.18 -3.39
C ARG A 23 -8.59 -4.96 -3.69
N ASN A 24 -7.46 -4.37 -3.33
CA ASN A 24 -6.17 -5.01 -3.54
C ASN A 24 -6.13 -6.36 -2.82
N PRO A 25 -5.99 -7.48 -3.56
CA PRO A 25 -6.00 -8.81 -2.92
C PRO A 25 -4.78 -9.08 -2.05
N TYR A 26 -3.68 -8.33 -2.27
CA TYR A 26 -2.45 -8.52 -1.50
C TYR A 26 -2.44 -7.71 -0.21
N GLN A 27 -3.24 -6.66 -0.14
CA GLN A 27 -3.31 -5.83 1.07
C GLN A 27 -4.66 -5.12 1.13
N PRO A 28 -5.72 -5.85 1.46
CA PRO A 28 -7.02 -5.20 1.67
C PRO A 28 -6.93 -4.33 2.90
N ARG A 29 -7.36 -3.09 2.77
CA ARG A 29 -7.38 -2.15 3.88
C ARG A 29 -8.76 -2.13 4.49
N ASP A 30 -8.88 -2.74 5.67
CA ASP A 30 -10.16 -2.87 6.35
C ASP A 30 -10.50 -1.66 7.22
N TYR A 31 -9.46 -0.94 7.67
CA TYR A 31 -9.65 0.20 8.53
C TYR A 31 -9.37 1.51 7.79
N PHE A 32 -10.29 2.45 7.93
CA PHE A 32 -10.11 3.82 7.46
C PHE A 32 -10.44 4.76 8.60
N ASP A 33 -9.70 5.88 8.70
CA ASP A 33 -10.05 6.95 9.61
C ASP A 33 -11.38 7.54 9.12
N GLU A 34 -12.41 7.39 9.95
CA GLU A 34 -13.77 7.81 9.56
C GLU A 34 -13.87 9.28 9.24
N GLU A 35 -13.17 10.13 10.01
CA GLU A 35 -13.20 11.57 9.79
C GLU A 35 -12.53 11.92 8.46
N ALA A 36 -11.33 11.39 8.22
CA ALA A 36 -10.62 11.63 6.98
C ALA A 36 -11.38 11.09 5.78
N LEU A 37 -12.01 9.92 5.93
CA LEU A 37 -12.81 9.33 4.87
C LEU A 37 -14.05 10.17 4.59
N ARG A 38 -14.67 10.70 5.62
CA ARG A 38 -15.85 11.57 5.48
C ARG A 38 -15.49 12.85 4.74
N ASP A 39 -14.37 13.47 5.10
CA ASP A 39 -13.91 14.69 4.43
C ASP A 39 -13.61 14.41 2.96
N LEU A 40 -12.96 13.30 2.66
CA LEU A 40 -12.66 12.91 1.29
C LEU A 40 -13.95 12.64 0.51
N THR A 41 -14.91 11.96 1.14
CA THR A 41 -16.21 11.66 0.53
C THR A 41 -16.93 12.96 0.15
N GLN A 42 -16.92 13.93 1.04
CA GLN A 42 -17.56 15.22 0.78
C GLN A 42 -16.87 15.96 -0.37
N SER A 43 -15.55 15.94 -0.40
CA SER A 43 -14.78 16.57 -1.46
C SER A 43 -15.10 15.92 -2.83
N ILE A 44 -15.14 14.58 -2.85
CA ILE A 44 -15.46 13.85 -4.08
C ILE A 44 -16.89 14.11 -4.53
N SER A 45 -17.82 14.22 -3.59
CA SER A 45 -19.20 14.54 -3.90
C SER A 45 -19.34 15.90 -4.59
N GLN A 46 -18.52 16.87 -4.16
CA GLN A 46 -18.61 18.25 -4.69
C GLN A 46 -17.74 18.44 -5.95
N HIS A 47 -16.57 17.84 -5.99
CA HIS A 47 -15.57 18.14 -7.04
C HIS A 47 -15.18 16.94 -7.88
N GLY A 48 -15.67 15.76 -7.56
CA GLY A 48 -15.24 14.54 -8.21
C GLY A 48 -13.86 14.09 -7.73
N VAL A 49 -13.37 13.03 -8.33
CA VAL A 49 -12.04 12.49 -7.98
C VAL A 49 -11.01 13.23 -8.80
N LEU A 50 -10.20 14.06 -8.14
CA LEU A 50 -9.21 14.89 -8.80
C LEU A 50 -7.94 14.13 -9.21
N GLN A 51 -7.63 13.06 -8.46
CA GLN A 51 -6.45 12.26 -8.71
C GLN A 51 -6.87 10.84 -9.06
N PRO A 52 -6.43 10.29 -10.21
CA PRO A 52 -6.86 8.95 -10.61
C PRO A 52 -6.30 7.88 -9.71
N ILE A 53 -7.03 6.78 -9.59
CA ILE A 53 -6.52 5.59 -8.93
C ILE A 53 -5.69 4.78 -9.95
N VAL A 54 -4.88 3.85 -9.45
CA VAL A 54 -4.13 2.95 -10.33
C VAL A 54 -4.68 1.54 -10.16
N VAL A 55 -4.96 0.88 -11.26
CA VAL A 55 -5.55 -0.46 -11.26
C VAL A 55 -4.78 -1.40 -12.17
N ARG A 56 -4.92 -2.69 -11.92
CA ARG A 56 -4.39 -3.76 -12.78
C ARG A 56 -5.57 -4.53 -13.36
N GLU A 57 -5.56 -4.72 -14.67
CA GLU A 57 -6.60 -5.48 -15.33
C GLU A 57 -6.46 -6.98 -15.02
N THR A 58 -7.59 -7.62 -14.71
CA THR A 58 -7.65 -9.05 -14.47
C THR A 58 -8.81 -9.64 -15.27
N ILE A 59 -8.89 -10.98 -15.29
CA ILE A 59 -9.98 -11.67 -15.98
C ILE A 59 -11.34 -11.26 -15.43
N LYS A 60 -11.41 -10.97 -14.14
CA LYS A 60 -12.67 -10.67 -13.46
C LYS A 60 -12.97 -9.17 -13.35
N GLY A 61 -12.09 -8.31 -13.83
CA GLY A 61 -12.26 -6.87 -13.73
C GLY A 61 -10.94 -6.20 -13.45
N TYR A 62 -10.93 -5.30 -12.46
CA TYR A 62 -9.74 -4.50 -12.15
C TYR A 62 -9.45 -4.59 -10.67
N ASP A 63 -8.19 -4.87 -10.32
CA ASP A 63 -7.73 -4.83 -8.93
C ASP A 63 -7.11 -3.47 -8.66
N ILE A 64 -7.51 -2.85 -7.55
CA ILE A 64 -6.97 -1.54 -7.16
C ILE A 64 -5.55 -1.72 -6.64
N VAL A 65 -4.61 -1.00 -7.24
CA VAL A 65 -3.22 -1.00 -6.80
C VAL A 65 -2.96 0.14 -5.84
N VAL A 66 -3.40 1.34 -6.21
CA VAL A 66 -3.24 2.55 -5.41
C VAL A 66 -4.56 3.31 -5.44
N GLY A 67 -5.00 3.81 -4.29
CA GLY A 67 -6.17 4.66 -4.22
C GLY A 67 -7.40 4.02 -3.62
N GLU A 68 -7.24 3.04 -2.74
CA GLU A 68 -8.38 2.36 -2.13
C GLU A 68 -9.28 3.32 -1.34
N ARG A 69 -8.69 4.34 -0.69
CA ARG A 69 -9.48 5.37 0.01
C ARG A 69 -10.36 6.15 -0.96
N ARG A 70 -9.80 6.53 -2.11
CA ARG A 70 -10.57 7.25 -3.13
C ARG A 70 -11.69 6.39 -3.68
N PHE A 71 -11.43 5.09 -3.85
CA PHE A 71 -12.45 4.13 -4.25
C PHE A 71 -13.58 4.08 -3.21
N ARG A 72 -13.22 3.91 -1.95
CA ARG A 72 -14.21 3.83 -0.87
C ARG A 72 -15.02 5.11 -0.75
N ALA A 73 -14.36 6.25 -0.82
CA ALA A 73 -15.03 7.55 -0.75
C ALA A 73 -15.96 7.76 -1.96
N SER A 74 -15.55 7.28 -3.14
CA SER A 74 -16.40 7.37 -4.33
C SER A 74 -17.66 6.53 -4.18
N GLN A 75 -17.56 5.36 -3.56
CA GLN A 75 -18.75 4.54 -3.26
C GLN A 75 -19.68 5.28 -2.30
N LEU A 76 -19.12 5.88 -1.25
CA LEU A 76 -19.94 6.61 -0.26
C LEU A 76 -20.54 7.88 -0.85
N ALA A 77 -19.90 8.45 -1.86
CA ALA A 77 -20.43 9.63 -2.56
C ALA A 77 -21.44 9.26 -3.67
N ASN A 78 -21.78 7.98 -3.81
CA ASN A 78 -22.71 7.46 -4.80
C ASN A 78 -22.28 7.76 -6.23
N LYS A 79 -20.99 7.71 -6.50
CA LYS A 79 -20.50 7.85 -7.87
C LYS A 79 -20.59 6.51 -8.60
N ASP A 80 -20.80 6.57 -9.90
CA ASP A 80 -20.91 5.37 -10.74
C ASP A 80 -19.56 4.93 -11.27
N SER A 81 -18.62 5.84 -11.42
CA SER A 81 -17.31 5.57 -11.99
C SER A 81 -16.25 6.43 -11.31
N VAL A 82 -15.00 6.11 -11.59
CA VAL A 82 -13.85 6.82 -11.03
C VAL A 82 -12.76 6.88 -12.09
N PRO A 83 -12.02 8.01 -12.20
CA PRO A 83 -10.89 8.06 -13.10
C PRO A 83 -9.79 7.13 -12.63
N ALA A 84 -9.23 6.37 -13.56
CA ALA A 84 -8.25 5.35 -13.25
C ALA A 84 -7.19 5.26 -14.33
N ILE A 85 -6.02 4.78 -13.94
CA ILE A 85 -4.92 4.47 -14.85
C ILE A 85 -4.72 2.97 -14.79
N ILE A 86 -4.75 2.31 -15.93
CA ILE A 86 -4.54 0.87 -16.02
C ILE A 86 -3.07 0.60 -16.26
N LYS A 87 -2.45 -0.16 -15.37
CA LYS A 87 -1.05 -0.53 -15.48
C LYS A 87 -0.90 -2.05 -15.57
N ASN A 88 0.03 -2.48 -16.42
CA ASN A 88 0.39 -3.90 -16.52
C ASN A 88 1.41 -4.23 -15.45
N LEU A 89 0.96 -4.85 -14.38
CA LEU A 89 1.82 -5.19 -13.25
C LEU A 89 1.82 -6.70 -13.04
N THR A 90 2.98 -7.25 -12.73
CA THR A 90 3.10 -8.66 -12.35
C THR A 90 2.59 -8.83 -10.92
N ASP A 91 2.34 -10.09 -10.52
CA ASP A 91 1.95 -10.38 -9.15
C ASP A 91 3.03 -9.90 -8.16
N GLU A 92 4.30 -10.06 -8.52
CA GLU A 92 5.41 -9.61 -7.69
C GLU A 92 5.41 -8.11 -7.53
N GLU A 93 5.17 -7.38 -8.60
CA GLU A 93 5.09 -5.93 -8.55
C GLU A 93 3.90 -5.45 -7.71
N MET A 94 2.76 -6.15 -7.83
CA MET A 94 1.58 -5.86 -7.00
C MET A 94 1.90 -6.03 -5.51
N LEU A 95 2.58 -7.12 -5.18
CA LEU A 95 2.95 -7.39 -3.79
C LEU A 95 3.93 -6.36 -3.27
N GLU A 96 4.92 -6.01 -4.07
CA GLU A 96 5.90 -4.99 -3.69
C GLU A 96 5.23 -3.65 -3.39
N LEU A 97 4.32 -3.22 -4.26
CA LEU A 97 3.60 -1.97 -4.05
C LEU A 97 2.74 -2.01 -2.79
N ALA A 98 2.10 -3.14 -2.52
CA ALA A 98 1.29 -3.30 -1.32
C ALA A 98 2.14 -3.18 -0.05
N ILE A 99 3.32 -3.79 -0.07
CA ILE A 99 4.24 -3.72 1.07
C ILE A 99 4.73 -2.29 1.27
N ILE A 100 5.13 -1.63 0.20
CA ILE A 100 5.63 -0.24 0.28
C ILE A 100 4.54 0.68 0.82
N GLU A 101 3.30 0.53 0.35
CA GLU A 101 2.19 1.33 0.84
C GLU A 101 1.99 1.13 2.34
N ASN A 102 2.06 -0.13 2.80
CA ASN A 102 1.94 -0.43 4.22
C ASN A 102 3.06 0.22 5.05
N LEU A 103 4.28 0.25 4.50
CA LEU A 103 5.43 0.84 5.20
C LEU A 103 5.31 2.36 5.35
N GLN A 104 4.46 3.01 4.57
CA GLN A 104 4.27 4.46 4.62
C GLN A 104 3.15 4.88 5.57
N ARG A 105 2.57 3.95 6.31
CA ARG A 105 1.52 4.27 7.27
C ARG A 105 2.10 5.02 8.46
N GLU A 106 1.36 6.02 8.95
CA GLU A 106 1.81 6.84 10.08
C GLU A 106 2.00 6.04 11.36
N ASN A 107 1.15 5.05 11.57
CA ASN A 107 1.14 4.27 12.80
C ASN A 107 1.85 2.92 12.65
N LEU A 108 2.83 2.86 11.76
CA LEU A 108 3.56 1.63 11.53
C LEU A 108 4.36 1.24 12.77
N LYS A 109 4.10 0.05 13.29
CA LYS A 109 4.81 -0.45 14.46
C LYS A 109 6.11 -1.14 14.05
N PRO A 110 7.12 -1.16 14.94
CA PRO A 110 8.41 -1.74 14.59
C PRO A 110 8.35 -3.19 14.11
N LEU A 111 7.49 -4.02 14.72
CA LEU A 111 7.36 -5.41 14.28
C LEU A 111 6.65 -5.53 12.93
N GLU A 112 5.73 -4.62 12.62
CA GLU A 112 5.12 -4.57 11.30
C GLU A 112 6.15 -4.23 10.24
N GLU A 113 7.01 -3.27 10.54
CA GLU A 113 8.10 -2.90 9.65
C GLU A 113 9.01 -4.08 9.40
N ALA A 114 9.41 -4.79 10.47
CA ALA A 114 10.28 -5.96 10.35
C ALA A 114 9.65 -7.07 9.51
N LYS A 115 8.36 -7.33 9.71
CA LYS A 115 7.65 -8.35 8.94
C LYS A 115 7.56 -7.96 7.47
N SER A 116 7.39 -6.68 7.17
CA SER A 116 7.34 -6.21 5.78
C SER A 116 8.66 -6.47 5.08
N TYR A 117 9.78 -6.20 5.72
CA TYR A 117 11.09 -6.47 5.14
C TYR A 117 11.29 -7.97 4.92
N ALA A 118 10.90 -8.78 5.90
CA ALA A 118 11.02 -10.23 5.77
C ALA A 118 10.17 -10.75 4.62
N THR A 119 8.97 -10.23 4.45
CA THR A 119 8.10 -10.62 3.34
C THR A 119 8.71 -10.26 1.99
N MET A 120 9.31 -9.07 1.88
CA MET A 120 10.00 -8.68 0.65
C MET A 120 11.12 -9.65 0.31
N MET A 121 11.89 -10.06 1.32
CA MET A 121 13.00 -11.00 1.11
C MET A 121 12.50 -12.37 0.67
N GLU A 122 11.45 -12.88 1.32
CA GLU A 122 10.92 -14.20 1.01
C GLU A 122 10.14 -14.25 -0.30
N GLU A 123 9.17 -13.36 -0.44
CA GLU A 123 8.21 -13.43 -1.55
C GLU A 123 8.79 -12.85 -2.83
N LEU A 124 9.68 -11.87 -2.74
CA LEU A 124 10.31 -11.24 -3.90
C LEU A 124 11.73 -11.74 -4.13
N ASN A 125 12.19 -12.68 -3.31
CA ASN A 125 13.50 -13.29 -3.43
C ASN A 125 14.63 -12.25 -3.41
N LEU A 126 14.55 -11.34 -2.44
CA LEU A 126 15.50 -10.22 -2.30
C LEU A 126 16.46 -10.46 -1.14
N LYS A 127 17.65 -9.91 -1.27
CA LYS A 127 18.62 -9.84 -0.18
C LYS A 127 18.40 -8.56 0.61
N GLN A 128 19.02 -8.49 1.81
CA GLN A 128 18.88 -7.29 2.65
C GLN A 128 19.32 -6.03 1.92
N GLN A 129 20.40 -6.11 1.14
CA GLN A 129 20.87 -4.95 0.38
C GLN A 129 19.85 -4.51 -0.67
N ASP A 130 19.19 -5.47 -1.32
CA ASP A 130 18.17 -5.16 -2.32
C ASP A 130 16.98 -4.43 -1.69
N VAL A 131 16.55 -4.87 -0.52
CA VAL A 131 15.48 -4.20 0.22
C VAL A 131 15.90 -2.79 0.59
N ALA A 132 17.12 -2.64 1.09
CA ALA A 132 17.65 -1.33 1.47
C ALA A 132 17.66 -0.38 0.29
N ASP A 133 18.14 -0.84 -0.87
CA ASP A 133 18.22 -0.01 -2.07
C ASP A 133 16.83 0.43 -2.54
N ARG A 134 15.86 -0.47 -2.50
CA ARG A 134 14.50 -0.15 -2.94
C ARG A 134 13.78 0.83 -2.03
N LEU A 135 14.11 0.81 -0.74
CA LEU A 135 13.44 1.64 0.25
C LEU A 135 14.23 2.89 0.64
N GLY A 136 15.41 3.07 0.08
CA GLY A 136 16.24 4.22 0.41
C GLY A 136 16.79 4.18 1.83
N LYS A 137 17.03 2.96 2.35
CA LYS A 137 17.58 2.74 3.68
C LYS A 137 18.96 2.11 3.58
N SER A 138 19.73 2.15 4.68
CA SER A 138 20.99 1.43 4.71
C SER A 138 20.74 -0.06 4.99
N ARG A 139 21.66 -0.91 4.55
CA ARG A 139 21.57 -2.35 4.86
C ARG A 139 21.58 -2.58 6.37
N SER A 140 22.39 -1.79 7.10
CA SER A 140 22.47 -1.90 8.56
C SER A 140 21.11 -1.61 9.22
N TYR A 141 20.40 -0.61 8.70
CA TYR A 141 19.06 -0.28 9.21
C TYR A 141 18.11 -1.48 9.03
N ILE A 142 18.09 -2.03 7.82
CA ILE A 142 17.24 -3.19 7.52
C ILE A 142 17.60 -4.36 8.44
N ALA A 143 18.89 -4.65 8.59
CA ALA A 143 19.33 -5.76 9.44
C ALA A 143 18.92 -5.55 10.90
N ASN A 144 19.06 -4.33 11.41
CA ASN A 144 18.70 -4.04 12.80
C ASN A 144 17.19 -4.20 13.03
N VAL A 145 16.37 -3.74 12.10
CA VAL A 145 14.93 -3.91 12.23
C VAL A 145 14.55 -5.39 12.17
N LEU A 146 15.15 -6.15 11.25
CA LEU A 146 14.86 -7.58 11.13
C LEU A 146 15.19 -8.37 12.40
N ARG A 147 16.17 -7.91 13.19
CA ARG A 147 16.51 -8.57 14.45
C ARG A 147 15.36 -8.59 15.44
N LEU A 148 14.42 -7.66 15.31
CA LEU A 148 13.25 -7.63 16.19
C LEU A 148 12.43 -8.90 16.07
N LEU A 149 12.46 -9.58 14.94
CA LEU A 149 11.71 -10.82 14.74
C LEU A 149 12.28 -11.99 15.53
N ASN A 150 13.52 -11.88 15.97
CA ASN A 150 14.19 -12.93 16.73
C ASN A 150 14.07 -12.75 18.26
N LEU A 151 13.36 -11.72 18.69
CA LEU A 151 13.18 -11.47 20.11
C LEU A 151 12.12 -12.41 20.71
N PRO A 152 12.21 -12.70 22.02
CA PRO A 152 11.19 -13.53 22.67
C PRO A 152 9.79 -12.90 22.54
N PRO A 153 8.73 -13.70 22.53
CA PRO A 153 7.37 -13.19 22.40
C PRO A 153 6.99 -12.14 23.44
N SER A 154 7.49 -12.27 24.66
CA SER A 154 7.21 -11.29 25.72
C SER A 154 7.79 -9.93 25.39
N VAL A 155 9.00 -9.88 24.81
CA VAL A 155 9.64 -8.63 24.41
C VAL A 155 8.95 -8.05 23.19
N LYS A 156 8.58 -8.90 22.22
CA LYS A 156 7.85 -8.44 21.03
C LYS A 156 6.54 -7.76 21.43
N LYS A 157 5.85 -8.30 22.42
CA LYS A 157 4.61 -7.70 22.90
C LYS A 157 4.84 -6.31 23.45
N LEU A 158 5.91 -6.11 24.22
CA LEU A 158 6.24 -4.81 24.79
C LEU A 158 6.55 -3.78 23.70
N ILE A 159 7.27 -4.18 22.66
CA ILE A 159 7.60 -3.31 21.54
C ILE A 159 6.32 -2.90 20.79
N ASN A 160 5.42 -3.87 20.56
CA ASN A 160 4.15 -3.61 19.88
C ASN A 160 3.26 -2.67 20.68
N GLU A 161 3.37 -2.68 21.99
CA GLU A 161 2.62 -1.77 22.87
C GLU A 161 3.33 -0.43 23.04
N GLU A 162 4.44 -0.24 22.33
CA GLU A 162 5.23 1.00 22.35
C GLU A 162 5.86 1.28 23.71
N LYS A 163 6.08 0.25 24.51
CA LYS A 163 6.69 0.37 25.82
C LYS A 163 8.20 0.29 25.79
N ILE A 164 8.78 -0.19 24.68
CA ILE A 164 10.21 -0.28 24.47
C ILE A 164 10.51 0.31 23.11
N SER A 165 11.54 1.17 23.06
CA SER A 165 12.00 1.75 21.80
C SER A 165 12.70 0.71 20.95
N SER A 166 12.49 0.77 19.62
CA SER A 166 13.18 -0.09 18.66
C SER A 166 14.57 0.41 18.31
N ALA A 167 14.88 1.63 18.69
CA ALA A 167 16.16 2.25 18.36
C ALA A 167 17.33 1.65 19.13
#